data_4e23ff8ac821de6ef14ae1f3e2c66ca8
#
_entry.id   4e23ff8ac821de6ef14ae1f3e2c66ca8
#
_cell.length_a   1.000
_cell.length_b   1.000
_cell.length_c   1.000
_cell.angle_alpha   90.00
_cell.angle_beta   90.00
_cell.angle_gamma   90.00
#
_symmetry.space_group_name_H-M   'P 1'
#
loop_
_entity.id
_entity.type
_entity.pdbx_description
1 polymer ?
#
loop_
_entity_poly.entity_id
_entity_poly.type
_entity_poly.pdbx_seq_one_letter_code
_entity_poly.pdbx_strand_id
1 'polypeptide(L)'
;LSTFPHFIQVEQKYGNMVKGMMAAKMSHSKAGVSKAAKGAVTEGDVPRAGKGTMTDRQFESHEAKTSQDSAASNSVNGSSHVTKTSSNHQSVKAQADMESRKGTAAQSGMFRQLTGGLESVITAIVEAMPSNVHLHTGALVSDIRYIDGVYAIDVVKSCNDSCGCQSTADHVIITTPPATYNQWFKDDAGFDFLRSMEQSSCAIAIMAFDKSTFDGDLKGSGLLITRNTDTPLTACTILNQKWPQTTPDDKVVLRVFIGKPGNDVVERLSEEELSELAVKEIQHIMNFSAKPEWVRINRLIHCMPQYNVGHRAGIKVVREHVAEQYPNLHLIGTPFDGIGIPDGVKQAKELVEKLVNDK
;
A
#
# COMPACT_ATOMS: atom_id res chain seq x y z
N LEU A 1 -5.69 14.01 4.75
CA LEU A 1 -5.47 13.42 6.09
C LEU A 1 -6.63 12.53 6.51
N SER A 2 -7.88 12.85 6.11
CA SER A 2 -9.05 12.00 6.40
C SER A 2 -8.94 10.59 5.84
N THR A 3 -8.25 10.43 4.72
CA THR A 3 -8.01 9.13 4.06
C THR A 3 -7.03 8.24 4.84
N PHE A 4 -6.25 8.82 5.75
CA PHE A 4 -5.28 8.09 6.58
C PHE A 4 -5.48 8.45 8.07
N PRO A 5 -6.49 7.88 8.74
CA PRO A 5 -6.82 8.20 10.14
C PRO A 5 -5.64 8.02 11.11
N HIS A 6 -4.78 7.05 10.83
CA HIS A 6 -3.57 6.80 11.61
C HIS A 6 -2.61 8.00 11.63
N PHE A 7 -2.50 8.74 10.53
CA PHE A 7 -1.66 9.93 10.46
C PHE A 7 -2.19 11.07 11.33
N ILE A 8 -3.51 11.21 11.44
CA ILE A 8 -4.13 12.18 12.34
C ILE A 8 -3.80 11.85 13.80
N GLN A 9 -3.89 10.57 14.18
CA GLN A 9 -3.55 10.13 15.54
C GLN A 9 -2.07 10.39 15.88
N VAL A 10 -1.17 10.14 14.91
CA VAL A 10 0.26 10.44 15.05
C VAL A 10 0.49 11.94 15.19
N GLU A 11 -0.16 12.76 14.39
CA GLU A 11 -0.05 14.21 14.46
C GLU A 11 -0.60 14.77 15.77
N GLN A 12 -1.77 14.31 16.22
CA GLN A 12 -2.35 14.68 17.49
C GLN A 12 -1.48 14.32 18.70
N LYS A 13 -0.87 13.12 18.65
CA LYS A 13 -0.03 12.63 19.75
C LYS A 13 1.34 13.32 19.84
N TYR A 14 1.95 13.69 18.72
CA TYR A 14 3.34 14.16 18.64
C TYR A 14 3.48 15.60 18.13
N GLY A 15 2.37 16.26 17.80
CA GLY A 15 2.33 17.65 17.31
C GLY A 15 2.66 17.83 15.84
N ASN A 16 3.35 16.86 15.22
CA ASN A 16 3.46 16.75 13.76
C ASN A 16 3.87 15.33 13.35
N MET A 17 3.67 15.01 12.08
CA MET A 17 3.89 13.68 11.53
C MET A 17 5.36 13.23 11.55
N VAL A 18 6.30 14.16 11.32
CA VAL A 18 7.73 13.87 11.31
C VAL A 18 8.21 13.47 12.70
N LYS A 19 7.79 14.22 13.74
CA LYS A 19 8.08 13.88 15.14
C LYS A 19 7.48 12.54 15.54
N GLY A 20 6.26 12.25 15.09
CA GLY A 20 5.60 10.96 15.35
C GLY A 20 6.31 9.78 14.70
N MET A 21 6.75 9.93 13.46
CA MET A 21 7.53 8.92 12.74
C MET A 21 8.91 8.70 13.40
N MET A 22 9.58 9.75 13.86
CA MET A 22 10.84 9.64 14.60
C MET A 22 10.63 8.93 15.94
N ALA A 23 9.57 9.24 16.68
CA ALA A 23 9.25 8.60 17.95
C ALA A 23 8.93 7.10 17.77
N ALA A 24 8.20 6.73 16.73
CA ALA A 24 7.93 5.34 16.38
C ALA A 24 9.24 4.56 16.07
N LYS A 25 10.17 5.19 15.33
CA LYS A 25 11.49 4.61 15.04
C LYS A 25 12.31 4.40 16.31
N MET A 26 12.27 5.33 17.26
CA MET A 26 12.98 5.21 18.53
C MET A 26 12.37 4.17 19.48
N SER A 27 11.04 3.97 19.48
CA SER A 27 10.37 2.95 20.28
C SER A 27 10.70 1.53 19.81
N HIS A 28 10.86 1.31 18.50
CA HIS A 28 11.28 0.02 17.94
C HIS A 28 12.74 -0.31 18.26
N SER A 29 13.63 0.70 18.34
CA SER A 29 15.02 0.48 18.76
C SER A 29 15.15 0.14 20.26
N LYS A 30 14.28 0.70 21.12
CA LYS A 30 14.25 0.39 22.55
C LYS A 30 13.65 -0.98 22.87
N ALA A 31 12.69 -1.47 22.08
CA ALA A 31 12.12 -2.80 22.26
C ALA A 31 13.10 -3.94 21.95
N GLY A 32 14.12 -3.67 21.12
CA GLY A 32 15.22 -4.61 20.83
C GLY A 32 16.24 -4.74 21.96
N VAL A 33 16.35 -3.73 22.83
CA VAL A 33 17.36 -3.70 23.92
C VAL A 33 16.80 -4.25 25.24
N SER A 34 15.47 -4.28 25.44
CA SER A 34 14.87 -4.69 26.72
C SER A 34 14.72 -6.20 26.92
N LYS A 35 15.14 -7.04 25.95
CA LYS A 35 15.16 -8.52 26.13
C LYS A 35 16.46 -9.08 26.70
N ALA A 36 17.47 -8.23 26.97
CA ALA A 36 18.77 -8.66 27.48
C ALA A 36 19.06 -8.28 28.94
N ALA A 37 18.12 -7.60 29.65
CA ALA A 37 18.35 -7.20 31.03
C ALA A 37 17.08 -7.42 31.88
N LYS A 38 16.86 -8.63 32.32
CA LYS A 38 16.10 -8.93 33.55
C LYS A 38 17.04 -9.62 34.54
N GLY A 39 17.55 -8.83 35.42
CA GLY A 39 18.27 -9.24 36.62
C GLY A 39 18.48 -8.06 37.54
N ALA A 40 17.67 -8.03 38.60
CA ALA A 40 17.88 -7.43 39.93
C ALA A 40 17.89 -5.90 40.12
N VAL A 41 17.10 -5.52 41.13
CA VAL A 41 17.31 -4.63 42.31
C VAL A 41 16.51 -3.33 42.37
N THR A 42 15.52 -3.39 43.29
CA THR A 42 15.03 -2.50 44.37
C THR A 42 15.02 -0.97 44.27
N GLU A 43 13.89 -0.48 44.79
CA GLU A 43 13.44 0.83 45.30
C GLU A 43 14.45 1.90 45.66
N GLY A 44 14.05 3.17 45.43
CA GLY A 44 14.64 4.33 46.06
C GLY A 44 14.25 5.68 45.40
N ASP A 45 13.31 6.37 46.04
CA ASP A 45 13.10 7.82 46.17
C ASP A 45 13.10 8.82 44.99
N VAL A 46 11.98 9.55 44.95
CA VAL A 46 11.72 10.83 44.27
C VAL A 46 12.44 12.00 45.00
N PRO A 47 12.89 13.04 44.31
CA PRO A 47 12.26 14.34 44.56
C PRO A 47 11.95 15.19 43.31
N ARG A 48 11.05 16.15 43.60
CA ARG A 48 10.41 17.17 42.76
C ARG A 48 11.33 18.36 42.37
N ALA A 49 10.90 19.00 41.27
CA ALA A 49 10.87 20.45 40.99
C ALA A 49 12.02 21.10 40.21
N GLY A 50 11.62 21.92 39.24
CA GLY A 50 12.45 22.94 38.63
C GLY A 50 11.90 23.45 37.29
N LYS A 51 11.08 24.53 37.32
CA LYS A 51 10.73 25.35 36.15
C LYS A 51 11.98 26.09 35.66
N GLY A 52 12.20 26.13 34.35
CA GLY A 52 13.21 26.98 33.74
C GLY A 52 12.86 27.24 32.27
N THR A 53 12.41 28.44 32.02
CA THR A 53 12.32 29.09 30.71
C THR A 53 13.70 29.29 30.10
N MET A 54 13.88 28.99 28.82
CA MET A 54 15.03 29.49 28.07
C MET A 54 14.72 29.79 26.61
N THR A 55 15.15 30.95 26.23
CA THR A 55 15.04 31.79 25.07
C THR A 55 15.81 31.27 23.85
N ASP A 56 15.38 31.76 22.69
CA ASP A 56 15.97 31.68 21.35
C ASP A 56 17.50 31.82 21.31
N ARG A 57 18.16 31.01 20.50
CA ARG A 57 19.43 31.36 19.85
C ARG A 57 19.54 30.74 18.45
N GLN A 58 19.93 31.62 17.55
CA GLN A 58 20.28 31.49 16.14
C GLN A 58 21.33 30.39 15.87
N PHE A 59 21.23 29.75 14.73
CA PHE A 59 22.29 28.90 14.15
C PHE A 59 22.77 29.50 12.83
N GLU A 60 24.03 29.92 12.84
CA GLU A 60 24.81 30.30 11.66
C GLU A 60 25.37 29.10 10.92
N SER A 61 25.52 29.31 9.63
CA SER A 61 26.08 28.42 8.62
C SER A 61 27.60 28.29 8.73
N HIS A 62 28.13 27.10 8.54
CA HIS A 62 29.53 26.89 8.17
C HIS A 62 29.68 25.94 6.98
N GLU A 63 30.23 26.50 5.90
CA GLU A 63 30.83 25.78 4.75
C GLU A 63 32.21 25.21 5.11
N ALA A 64 32.56 24.06 4.58
CA ALA A 64 33.95 23.62 4.40
C ALA A 64 34.08 22.59 3.26
N LYS A 65 34.62 22.98 2.26
CA LYS A 65 35.73 22.82 1.30
C LYS A 65 36.27 21.38 1.11
N THR A 66 36.20 21.04 -0.17
CA THR A 66 36.99 20.11 -1.03
C THR A 66 38.40 19.71 -0.59
N SER A 67 38.76 18.45 -0.88
CA SER A 67 40.04 18.11 -1.51
C SER A 67 39.96 16.79 -2.29
N GLN A 68 40.52 16.87 -3.52
CA GLN A 68 40.81 15.80 -4.49
C GLN A 68 42.07 15.02 -4.06
N ASP A 69 42.18 13.75 -4.54
CA ASP A 69 43.29 13.19 -5.31
C ASP A 69 43.13 11.66 -5.41
N SER A 70 43.12 11.18 -6.59
CA SER A 70 44.02 10.63 -7.58
C SER A 70 44.35 9.15 -7.42
N ALA A 71 43.94 8.42 -8.45
CA ALA A 71 44.59 7.46 -9.33
C ALA A 71 45.49 6.33 -8.78
N ALA A 72 45.27 5.10 -9.23
CA ALA A 72 46.17 4.36 -10.11
C ALA A 72 45.74 2.91 -10.36
N SER A 73 45.74 2.58 -11.62
CA SER A 73 45.74 1.32 -12.35
C SER A 73 46.58 0.19 -11.78
N ASN A 74 46.19 -1.08 -11.99
CA ASN A 74 46.99 -2.03 -12.78
C ASN A 74 46.24 -3.34 -13.09
N SER A 75 46.42 -3.73 -14.34
CA SER A 75 46.03 -4.97 -15.02
C SER A 75 46.91 -6.16 -14.61
N VAL A 76 46.49 -7.41 -14.86
CA VAL A 76 47.12 -8.42 -15.74
C VAL A 76 46.58 -9.84 -15.51
N ASN A 77 46.08 -10.44 -16.57
CA ASN A 77 46.12 -11.80 -17.12
C ASN A 77 46.27 -13.07 -16.28
N GLY A 78 45.52 -14.10 -16.74
CA GLY A 78 46.08 -15.44 -16.87
C GLY A 78 45.10 -16.62 -16.72
N SER A 79 44.51 -17.08 -17.81
CA SER A 79 44.48 -18.41 -18.44
C SER A 79 44.17 -19.69 -17.60
N SER A 80 43.05 -20.34 -18.03
CA SER A 80 42.79 -21.77 -18.25
C SER A 80 43.24 -22.85 -17.26
N HIS A 81 42.27 -23.66 -16.78
CA HIS A 81 42.22 -25.11 -17.11
C HIS A 81 40.87 -25.75 -16.70
N VAL A 82 40.39 -26.61 -17.60
CA VAL A 82 39.17 -27.43 -17.50
C VAL A 82 39.51 -28.74 -16.77
N THR A 83 38.70 -29.16 -15.80
CA THR A 83 38.47 -30.59 -15.57
C THR A 83 37.09 -30.81 -14.93
N LYS A 84 36.34 -31.76 -15.52
CA LYS A 84 35.03 -32.27 -15.09
C LYS A 84 35.18 -33.15 -13.86
N THR A 85 34.25 -32.99 -12.89
CA THR A 85 33.66 -34.14 -12.17
C THR A 85 32.30 -33.75 -11.60
N SER A 86 31.34 -34.57 -11.90
CA SER A 86 29.94 -34.53 -11.50
C SER A 86 29.74 -35.10 -10.09
N SER A 87 28.60 -34.69 -9.51
CA SER A 87 27.97 -35.17 -8.28
C SER A 87 28.37 -34.46 -6.98
N ASN A 88 27.60 -33.40 -6.66
CA ASN A 88 27.16 -33.02 -5.30
C ASN A 88 26.41 -31.66 -5.31
N HIS A 89 25.31 -31.56 -6.05
CA HIS A 89 24.65 -30.25 -6.27
C HIS A 89 23.45 -29.94 -5.35
N GLN A 90 23.09 -30.85 -4.43
CA GLN A 90 21.91 -30.58 -3.58
C GLN A 90 22.23 -30.14 -2.13
N SER A 91 23.40 -30.43 -1.60
CA SER A 91 23.76 -30.01 -0.22
C SER A 91 24.43 -28.63 -0.15
N VAL A 92 25.03 -28.14 -1.21
CA VAL A 92 25.72 -26.85 -1.26
C VAL A 92 24.73 -25.67 -1.45
N LYS A 93 23.60 -25.90 -2.09
CA LYS A 93 22.57 -24.85 -2.27
C LYS A 93 21.86 -24.48 -0.98
N ALA A 94 21.59 -25.45 -0.11
CA ALA A 94 20.94 -25.19 1.18
C ALA A 94 21.85 -24.48 2.21
N GLN A 95 23.16 -24.66 2.13
CA GLN A 95 24.13 -23.96 2.98
C GLN A 95 24.44 -22.55 2.50
N ALA A 96 24.51 -22.31 1.18
CA ALA A 96 24.69 -20.99 0.62
C ALA A 96 23.49 -20.06 0.90
N ASP A 97 22.28 -20.60 0.88
CA ASP A 97 21.06 -19.87 1.25
C ASP A 97 20.96 -19.56 2.76
N MET A 98 21.65 -20.30 3.60
CA MET A 98 21.71 -20.04 5.06
C MET A 98 22.81 -19.05 5.47
N GLU A 99 23.94 -19.01 4.75
CA GLU A 99 25.01 -18.02 4.99
C GLU A 99 24.68 -16.65 4.41
N SER A 100 23.92 -16.55 3.31
CA SER A 100 23.37 -15.30 2.79
C SER A 100 22.43 -14.59 3.77
N ARG A 101 21.90 -15.28 4.77
CA ARG A 101 21.02 -14.70 5.80
C ARG A 101 21.76 -14.05 6.98
N LYS A 102 23.09 -14.15 7.06
CA LYS A 102 23.92 -13.55 8.13
C LYS A 102 24.60 -12.24 7.74
N GLY A 103 24.46 -11.80 6.51
CA GLY A 103 25.06 -10.55 6.02
C GLY A 103 24.08 -9.40 6.07
N THR A 104 24.37 -8.43 6.92
CA THR A 104 23.78 -7.10 7.06
C THR A 104 22.36 -7.07 7.60
N ALA A 105 22.21 -6.57 8.83
CA ALA A 105 21.00 -5.92 9.29
C ALA A 105 20.75 -4.71 8.37
N ALA A 106 20.17 -4.96 7.20
CA ALA A 106 19.70 -3.97 6.30
C ALA A 106 18.77 -3.06 7.11
N GLN A 107 19.04 -1.78 7.12
CA GLN A 107 18.19 -0.78 7.74
C GLN A 107 16.76 -1.09 7.29
N SER A 108 15.90 -1.55 8.21
CA SER A 108 14.52 -1.89 7.90
C SER A 108 13.82 -0.58 7.52
N GLY A 109 13.72 -0.29 6.23
CA GLY A 109 12.95 0.83 5.72
C GLY A 109 11.50 0.71 6.22
N MET A 110 10.81 1.84 6.36
CA MET A 110 9.40 1.91 6.73
C MET A 110 8.51 1.15 5.73
N PHE A 111 8.93 1.07 4.47
CA PHE A 111 8.22 0.40 3.39
C PHE A 111 8.95 -0.90 3.03
N ARG A 112 8.18 -1.94 2.82
CA ARG A 112 8.66 -3.24 2.36
C ARG A 112 7.91 -3.63 1.10
N GLN A 113 8.59 -4.38 0.22
CA GLN A 113 8.02 -4.98 -0.96
C GLN A 113 8.43 -6.45 -1.00
N LEU A 114 7.59 -7.29 -1.55
CA LEU A 114 7.92 -8.69 -1.82
C LEU A 114 8.72 -8.78 -3.13
N THR A 115 9.65 -9.71 -3.20
CA THR A 115 10.51 -9.92 -4.39
C THR A 115 9.67 -10.21 -5.64
N GLY A 116 8.56 -10.94 -5.51
CA GLY A 116 7.62 -11.22 -6.61
C GLY A 116 6.52 -10.17 -6.80
N GLY A 117 6.60 -9.01 -6.09
CA GLY A 117 5.52 -8.02 -6.10
C GLY A 117 4.35 -8.40 -5.20
N LEU A 118 3.33 -7.52 -5.11
CA LEU A 118 2.17 -7.77 -4.25
C LEU A 118 1.27 -8.90 -4.76
N GLU A 119 1.27 -9.17 -6.06
CA GLU A 119 0.50 -10.27 -6.65
C GLU A 119 0.94 -11.64 -6.09
N SER A 120 2.22 -11.79 -5.74
CA SER A 120 2.72 -13.03 -5.12
C SER A 120 2.05 -13.36 -3.79
N VAL A 121 1.49 -12.37 -3.06
CA VAL A 121 0.68 -12.62 -1.86
C VAL A 121 -0.63 -13.31 -2.23
N ILE A 122 -1.29 -12.81 -3.26
CA ILE A 122 -2.57 -13.37 -3.72
C ILE A 122 -2.36 -14.80 -4.19
N THR A 123 -1.34 -15.03 -5.02
CA THR A 123 -0.97 -16.35 -5.50
C THR A 123 -0.71 -17.33 -4.33
N ALA A 124 0.11 -16.90 -3.36
CA ALA A 124 0.42 -17.71 -2.18
C ALA A 124 -0.83 -18.03 -1.33
N ILE A 125 -1.76 -17.09 -1.19
CA ILE A 125 -3.03 -17.32 -0.48
C ILE A 125 -3.86 -18.35 -1.22
N VAL A 126 -3.99 -18.22 -2.55
CA VAL A 126 -4.76 -19.16 -3.38
C VAL A 126 -4.15 -20.57 -3.33
N GLU A 127 -2.84 -20.67 -3.43
CA GLU A 127 -2.12 -21.96 -3.33
C GLU A 127 -2.24 -22.60 -1.94
N ALA A 128 -2.37 -21.81 -0.89
CA ALA A 128 -2.52 -22.30 0.48
C ALA A 128 -3.98 -22.59 0.87
N MET A 129 -4.95 -22.36 0.01
CA MET A 129 -6.35 -22.62 0.32
C MET A 129 -6.60 -24.11 0.57
N PRO A 130 -7.26 -24.49 1.68
CA PRO A 130 -7.64 -25.86 1.93
C PRO A 130 -8.74 -26.32 0.96
N SER A 131 -8.86 -27.64 0.76
CA SER A 131 -9.76 -28.24 -0.24
C SER A 131 -11.26 -27.94 -0.05
N ASN A 132 -11.65 -27.52 1.14
CA ASN A 132 -13.02 -27.09 1.45
C ASN A 132 -13.28 -25.61 1.14
N VAL A 133 -12.31 -24.86 0.61
CA VAL A 133 -12.47 -23.49 0.15
C VAL A 133 -12.56 -23.47 -1.38
N HIS A 134 -13.64 -22.90 -1.89
CA HIS A 134 -13.89 -22.80 -3.32
C HIS A 134 -13.77 -21.37 -3.80
N LEU A 135 -12.84 -21.11 -4.72
CA LEU A 135 -12.65 -19.80 -5.34
C LEU A 135 -13.36 -19.76 -6.69
N HIS A 136 -14.31 -18.84 -6.85
CA HIS A 136 -15.02 -18.59 -8.09
C HIS A 136 -14.59 -17.24 -8.67
N THR A 137 -13.84 -17.25 -9.76
CA THR A 137 -13.47 -16.06 -10.54
C THR A 137 -14.42 -15.89 -11.73
N GLY A 138 -14.54 -14.62 -12.24
CA GLY A 138 -15.48 -14.32 -13.33
C GLY A 138 -16.96 -14.49 -12.93
N ALA A 139 -17.24 -14.52 -11.63
CA ALA A 139 -18.58 -14.63 -11.05
C ALA A 139 -19.03 -13.27 -10.52
N LEU A 140 -20.11 -12.74 -11.05
CA LEU A 140 -20.72 -11.48 -10.60
C LEU A 140 -21.88 -11.79 -9.68
N VAL A 141 -21.81 -11.36 -8.43
CA VAL A 141 -22.97 -11.38 -7.52
C VAL A 141 -23.94 -10.29 -7.96
N SER A 142 -25.14 -10.70 -8.40
CA SER A 142 -26.18 -9.79 -8.88
C SER A 142 -27.16 -9.38 -7.78
N ASP A 143 -27.38 -10.24 -6.78
CA ASP A 143 -28.29 -9.95 -5.67
C ASP A 143 -27.90 -10.74 -4.41
N ILE A 144 -28.25 -10.18 -3.24
CA ILE A 144 -28.08 -10.81 -1.92
C ILE A 144 -29.37 -10.55 -1.13
N ARG A 145 -30.06 -11.61 -0.69
CA ARG A 145 -31.29 -11.54 0.08
C ARG A 145 -31.21 -12.38 1.33
N TYR A 146 -31.72 -11.86 2.44
CA TYR A 146 -31.91 -12.63 3.68
C TYR A 146 -33.31 -13.17 3.74
N ILE A 147 -33.49 -14.49 3.70
CA ILE A 147 -34.79 -15.17 3.63
C ILE A 147 -34.75 -16.38 4.56
N ASP A 148 -35.72 -16.47 5.46
CA ASP A 148 -35.89 -17.63 6.35
C ASP A 148 -34.62 -18.04 7.12
N GLY A 149 -33.84 -17.06 7.54
CA GLY A 149 -32.62 -17.30 8.35
C GLY A 149 -31.33 -17.58 7.56
N VAL A 150 -31.38 -17.62 6.23
CA VAL A 150 -30.24 -17.87 5.36
C VAL A 150 -30.10 -16.78 4.29
N TYR A 151 -28.90 -16.61 3.77
CA TYR A 151 -28.65 -15.70 2.65
C TYR A 151 -28.80 -16.45 1.32
N ALA A 152 -29.66 -15.95 0.44
CA ALA A 152 -29.74 -16.35 -0.96
C ALA A 152 -28.87 -15.39 -1.79
N ILE A 153 -27.92 -15.91 -2.53
CA ILE A 153 -26.96 -15.17 -3.32
C ILE A 153 -27.12 -15.55 -4.79
N ASP A 154 -27.50 -14.58 -5.60
CA ASP A 154 -27.64 -14.78 -7.05
C ASP A 154 -26.33 -14.40 -7.74
N VAL A 155 -25.81 -15.34 -8.53
CA VAL A 155 -24.51 -15.20 -9.23
C VAL A 155 -24.73 -15.34 -10.72
N VAL A 156 -24.26 -14.36 -11.47
CA VAL A 156 -24.20 -14.42 -12.94
C VAL A 156 -22.78 -14.84 -13.32
N LYS A 157 -22.63 -16.00 -13.92
CA LYS A 157 -21.39 -16.41 -14.55
C LYS A 157 -21.24 -15.69 -15.88
N SER A 158 -20.02 -15.27 -16.22
CA SER A 158 -19.61 -14.54 -17.42
C SER A 158 -20.57 -14.63 -18.63
N CYS A 159 -20.64 -13.56 -19.41
CA CYS A 159 -21.61 -13.22 -20.48
C CYS A 159 -22.05 -14.32 -21.47
N ASN A 160 -21.54 -15.54 -21.39
CA ASN A 160 -21.90 -16.65 -22.28
C ASN A 160 -22.77 -17.74 -21.63
N ASP A 161 -22.94 -17.73 -20.30
CA ASP A 161 -23.81 -18.66 -19.60
C ASP A 161 -25.02 -17.91 -19.03
N SER A 162 -26.14 -18.01 -19.74
CA SER A 162 -27.45 -17.45 -19.32
C SER A 162 -28.03 -18.13 -18.08
N CYS A 163 -27.34 -19.04 -17.44
CA CYS A 163 -27.78 -19.73 -16.25
C CYS A 163 -27.22 -19.07 -15.01
N GLY A 164 -28.00 -18.18 -14.41
CA GLY A 164 -27.74 -17.69 -13.05
C GLY A 164 -27.70 -18.88 -12.08
N CYS A 165 -26.66 -18.97 -11.26
CA CYS A 165 -26.60 -19.91 -10.15
C CYS A 165 -27.03 -19.19 -8.88
N GLN A 166 -27.94 -19.79 -8.13
CA GLN A 166 -28.25 -19.36 -6.77
C GLN A 166 -27.48 -20.22 -5.78
N SER A 167 -26.86 -19.57 -4.81
CA SER A 167 -26.18 -20.22 -3.69
C SER A 167 -26.81 -19.76 -2.39
N THR A 168 -26.74 -20.57 -1.34
CA THR A 168 -27.17 -20.20 0.00
C THR A 168 -25.97 -20.19 0.95
N ALA A 169 -26.03 -19.32 1.97
CA ALA A 169 -25.00 -19.21 2.98
C ALA A 169 -25.59 -18.82 4.35
N ASP A 170 -25.04 -19.37 5.42
CA ASP A 170 -25.37 -19.01 6.80
C ASP A 170 -24.69 -17.69 7.21
N HIS A 171 -23.49 -17.42 6.68
CA HIS A 171 -22.71 -16.22 6.90
C HIS A 171 -22.27 -15.59 5.56
N VAL A 172 -22.37 -14.27 5.46
CA VAL A 172 -21.88 -13.52 4.29
C VAL A 172 -20.89 -12.44 4.75
N ILE A 173 -19.75 -12.39 4.09
CA ILE A 173 -18.73 -11.34 4.32
C ILE A 173 -18.60 -10.54 3.03
N ILE A 174 -18.97 -9.26 3.09
CA ILE A 174 -18.88 -8.33 1.96
C ILE A 174 -17.59 -7.50 2.10
N THR A 175 -16.75 -7.54 1.07
CA THR A 175 -15.48 -6.78 1.01
C THR A 175 -15.42 -5.84 -0.19
N THR A 176 -16.53 -5.71 -0.91
CA THR A 176 -16.63 -4.97 -2.18
C THR A 176 -16.71 -3.45 -1.97
N PRO A 177 -16.47 -2.65 -3.03
CA PRO A 177 -16.60 -1.19 -2.96
C PRO A 177 -18.02 -0.73 -2.63
N PRO A 178 -18.20 0.51 -2.11
CA PRO A 178 -19.51 1.07 -1.74
C PRO A 178 -20.57 1.04 -2.84
N ALA A 179 -20.16 1.14 -4.11
CA ALA A 179 -21.08 1.12 -5.24
C ALA A 179 -21.96 -0.15 -5.31
N THR A 180 -21.49 -1.29 -4.79
CA THR A 180 -22.27 -2.54 -4.80
C THR A 180 -23.50 -2.50 -3.90
N TYR A 181 -23.50 -1.68 -2.84
CA TYR A 181 -24.66 -1.50 -1.97
C TYR A 181 -25.83 -0.79 -2.66
N ASN A 182 -25.57 -0.05 -3.75
CA ASN A 182 -26.63 0.51 -4.59
C ASN A 182 -27.45 -0.57 -5.31
N GLN A 183 -26.86 -1.73 -5.54
CA GLN A 183 -27.51 -2.84 -6.22
C GLN A 183 -28.21 -3.79 -5.25
N TRP A 184 -27.49 -4.25 -4.23
CA TRP A 184 -27.97 -5.33 -3.35
C TRP A 184 -28.94 -4.86 -2.26
N PHE A 185 -28.78 -3.62 -1.77
CA PHE A 185 -29.57 -3.05 -0.69
C PHE A 185 -30.20 -1.70 -1.09
N LYS A 186 -30.63 -1.59 -2.36
CA LYS A 186 -31.12 -0.33 -2.94
C LYS A 186 -32.31 0.29 -2.20
N ASP A 187 -33.19 -0.55 -1.65
CA ASP A 187 -34.45 -0.14 -1.01
C ASP A 187 -34.28 -0.04 0.53
N ASP A 188 -33.12 -0.31 1.08
CA ASP A 188 -32.84 -0.26 2.52
C ASP A 188 -32.09 1.01 2.92
N ALA A 189 -32.79 1.92 3.63
CA ALA A 189 -32.22 3.18 4.08
C ALA A 189 -31.03 3.04 5.05
N GLY A 190 -30.89 1.90 5.73
CA GLY A 190 -29.75 1.61 6.60
C GLY A 190 -28.38 1.61 5.89
N PHE A 191 -28.39 1.46 4.57
CA PHE A 191 -27.20 1.52 3.73
C PHE A 191 -26.97 2.88 3.05
N ASP A 192 -27.81 3.90 3.29
CA ASP A 192 -27.72 5.21 2.64
C ASP A 192 -26.34 5.85 2.83
N PHE A 193 -25.75 5.71 4.00
CA PHE A 193 -24.42 6.25 4.26
C PHE A 193 -23.35 5.64 3.33
N LEU A 194 -23.38 4.33 3.09
CA LEU A 194 -22.45 3.67 2.17
C LEU A 194 -22.73 4.05 0.72
N ARG A 195 -24.01 4.14 0.35
CA ARG A 195 -24.43 4.54 -1.01
C ARG A 195 -24.02 5.98 -1.34
N SER A 196 -24.09 6.88 -0.38
CA SER A 196 -23.71 8.29 -0.54
C SER A 196 -22.22 8.56 -0.35
N MET A 197 -21.44 7.52 -0.02
CA MET A 197 -20.00 7.68 0.20
C MET A 197 -19.30 8.12 -1.08
N GLU A 198 -18.68 9.30 -1.02
CA GLU A 198 -17.88 9.82 -2.10
C GLU A 198 -16.69 8.91 -2.39
N GLN A 199 -16.42 8.66 -3.65
CA GLN A 199 -15.31 7.86 -4.12
C GLN A 199 -14.53 8.62 -5.18
N SER A 200 -13.23 8.72 -5.02
CA SER A 200 -12.37 9.32 -6.04
C SER A 200 -11.79 8.27 -6.98
N SER A 201 -11.53 8.70 -8.18
CA SER A 201 -10.82 7.93 -9.20
C SER A 201 -9.35 8.31 -9.23
N CYS A 202 -8.50 7.37 -9.61
CA CYS A 202 -7.11 7.65 -9.92
C CYS A 202 -6.65 6.86 -11.14
N ALA A 203 -5.64 7.38 -11.83
CA ALA A 203 -4.91 6.61 -12.82
C ALA A 203 -3.44 6.55 -12.43
N ILE A 204 -2.80 5.44 -12.78
CA ILE A 204 -1.38 5.22 -12.58
C ILE A 204 -0.75 5.08 -13.96
N ALA A 205 0.12 6.03 -14.33
CA ALA A 205 0.93 5.95 -15.52
C ALA A 205 2.30 5.38 -15.15
N ILE A 206 2.67 4.26 -15.75
CA ILE A 206 4.02 3.69 -15.67
C ILE A 206 4.70 4.00 -17.00
N MET A 207 5.87 4.64 -16.94
CA MET A 207 6.64 5.08 -18.10
C MET A 207 8.05 4.52 -18.03
N ALA A 208 8.55 3.98 -19.13
CA ALA A 208 9.94 3.57 -19.26
C ALA A 208 10.67 4.43 -20.27
N PHE A 209 11.87 4.81 -19.91
CA PHE A 209 12.78 5.61 -20.72
C PHE A 209 14.09 4.84 -20.89
N ASP A 210 14.77 5.03 -22.01
CA ASP A 210 16.15 4.57 -22.15
C ASP A 210 17.04 5.39 -21.21
N LYS A 211 17.80 4.69 -20.36
CA LYS A 211 18.66 5.33 -19.37
C LYS A 211 19.78 6.16 -19.98
N SER A 212 20.24 5.78 -21.18
CA SER A 212 21.31 6.49 -21.88
C SER A 212 20.89 7.86 -22.42
N THR A 213 19.59 8.04 -22.64
CA THR A 213 19.00 9.28 -23.19
C THR A 213 18.20 10.07 -22.16
N PHE A 214 18.05 9.55 -20.94
CA PHE A 214 17.30 10.22 -19.89
C PHE A 214 18.10 11.36 -19.27
N ASP A 215 17.60 12.57 -19.43
CA ASP A 215 18.25 13.82 -19.03
C ASP A 215 17.70 14.44 -17.72
N GLY A 216 16.82 13.72 -17.01
CA GLY A 216 16.23 14.17 -15.76
C GLY A 216 17.03 13.83 -14.50
N ASP A 217 16.78 14.55 -13.40
CA ASP A 217 17.37 14.26 -12.10
C ASP A 217 16.66 13.08 -11.42
N LEU A 218 17.42 12.06 -11.05
CA LEU A 218 16.96 10.84 -10.38
C LEU A 218 17.24 10.85 -8.86
N LYS A 219 17.48 12.01 -8.27
CA LYS A 219 17.69 12.11 -6.82
C LYS A 219 16.41 11.82 -6.05
N GLY A 220 16.54 11.04 -4.97
CA GLY A 220 15.42 10.65 -4.12
C GLY A 220 14.56 9.52 -4.70
N SER A 221 13.60 9.04 -3.94
CA SER A 221 12.72 7.93 -4.32
C SER A 221 11.45 8.36 -5.06
N GLY A 222 11.24 9.67 -5.22
CA GLY A 222 10.08 10.26 -5.86
C GLY A 222 9.70 11.61 -5.26
N LEU A 223 8.61 12.18 -5.73
CA LEU A 223 8.09 13.47 -5.29
C LEU A 223 6.58 13.40 -5.05
N LEU A 224 6.11 14.25 -4.16
CA LEU A 224 4.69 14.53 -3.92
C LEU A 224 4.38 15.93 -4.46
N ILE A 225 3.24 16.04 -5.12
CA ILE A 225 2.79 17.29 -5.72
C ILE A 225 1.71 17.88 -4.81
N THR A 226 1.86 19.14 -4.47
CA THR A 226 0.91 19.83 -3.58
C THR A 226 -0.44 20.01 -4.26
N ARG A 227 -1.52 20.05 -3.45
CA ARG A 227 -2.89 20.18 -3.99
C ARG A 227 -3.14 21.52 -4.69
N ASN A 228 -2.39 22.57 -4.35
CA ASN A 228 -2.57 23.92 -4.85
C ASN A 228 -1.88 24.18 -6.20
N THR A 229 -1.51 23.14 -6.91
CA THR A 229 -0.95 23.22 -8.27
C THR A 229 -2.01 22.89 -9.32
N ASP A 230 -1.89 23.48 -10.50
CA ASP A 230 -2.86 23.29 -11.59
C ASP A 230 -2.75 21.92 -12.27
N THR A 231 -1.66 21.19 -12.05
CA THR A 231 -1.50 19.83 -12.59
C THR A 231 -2.43 18.82 -11.93
N PRO A 232 -3.01 17.87 -12.65
CA PRO A 232 -3.79 16.77 -12.09
C PRO A 232 -2.91 15.67 -11.46
N LEU A 233 -1.59 15.75 -11.57
CA LEU A 233 -0.68 14.81 -10.96
C LEU A 233 -0.61 15.01 -9.44
N THR A 234 -0.47 13.92 -8.70
CA THR A 234 -0.40 13.94 -7.23
C THR A 234 0.92 13.43 -6.69
N ALA A 235 1.59 12.55 -7.40
CA ALA A 235 2.87 12.00 -7.00
C ALA A 235 3.61 11.39 -8.20
N CYS A 236 4.92 11.28 -8.06
CA CYS A 236 5.76 10.45 -8.92
C CYS A 236 6.69 9.61 -8.05
N THR A 237 6.85 8.33 -8.40
CA THR A 237 7.85 7.44 -7.80
C THR A 237 8.91 7.13 -8.85
N ILE A 238 10.17 7.33 -8.50
CA ILE A 238 11.33 6.89 -9.29
C ILE A 238 11.62 5.44 -8.88
N LEU A 239 11.18 4.46 -9.69
CA LEU A 239 11.23 3.06 -9.31
C LEU A 239 12.67 2.55 -9.17
N ASN A 240 13.59 3.02 -10.00
CA ASN A 240 15.02 2.70 -9.91
C ASN A 240 15.63 3.03 -8.54
N GLN A 241 15.15 4.09 -7.89
CA GLN A 241 15.64 4.52 -6.58
C GLN A 241 14.88 3.87 -5.43
N LYS A 242 13.58 3.65 -5.61
CA LYS A 242 12.73 3.12 -4.54
C LYS A 242 12.75 1.59 -4.49
N TRP A 243 12.75 0.95 -5.66
CA TRP A 243 12.65 -0.50 -5.84
C TRP A 243 13.53 -0.96 -7.00
N PRO A 244 14.88 -0.83 -6.91
CA PRO A 244 15.79 -1.10 -8.03
C PRO A 244 15.63 -2.52 -8.59
N GLN A 245 15.27 -3.49 -7.76
CA GLN A 245 15.04 -4.88 -8.19
C GLN A 245 13.83 -5.06 -9.11
N THR A 246 12.99 -4.04 -9.30
CA THR A 246 11.81 -4.11 -10.15
C THR A 246 11.99 -3.42 -11.50
N THR A 247 13.18 -2.89 -11.77
CA THR A 247 13.49 -2.14 -12.98
C THR A 247 14.67 -2.75 -13.72
N PRO A 248 14.63 -2.83 -15.06
CA PRO A 248 15.81 -3.19 -15.85
C PRO A 248 16.95 -2.19 -15.66
N ASP A 249 18.20 -2.66 -15.74
CA ASP A 249 19.39 -1.84 -15.49
C ASP A 249 19.59 -0.73 -16.53
N ASP A 250 19.11 -0.95 -17.75
CA ASP A 250 19.20 -0.04 -18.89
C ASP A 250 18.01 0.93 -19.01
N LYS A 251 17.05 0.87 -18.09
CA LYS A 251 15.83 1.70 -18.11
C LYS A 251 15.73 2.62 -16.90
N VAL A 252 15.10 3.76 -17.10
CA VAL A 252 14.53 4.60 -16.05
C VAL A 252 13.03 4.40 -16.06
N VAL A 253 12.45 4.02 -14.92
CA VAL A 253 11.02 3.76 -14.80
C VAL A 253 10.39 4.71 -13.78
N LEU A 254 9.45 5.52 -14.27
CA LEU A 254 8.66 6.43 -13.45
C LEU A 254 7.24 5.87 -13.27
N ARG A 255 6.71 5.97 -12.06
CA ARG A 255 5.31 5.69 -11.75
C ARG A 255 4.63 6.96 -11.29
N VAL A 256 3.76 7.50 -12.12
CA VAL A 256 3.06 8.77 -11.93
C VAL A 256 1.61 8.52 -11.54
N PHE A 257 1.13 9.25 -10.54
CA PHE A 257 -0.25 9.18 -10.06
C PHE A 257 -1.03 10.40 -10.54
N ILE A 258 -2.18 10.14 -11.18
CA ILE A 258 -3.09 11.12 -11.76
C ILE A 258 -4.42 11.05 -11.03
N GLY A 259 -5.03 12.18 -10.76
CA GLY A 259 -6.34 12.30 -10.14
C GLY A 259 -6.27 12.96 -8.76
N LYS A 260 -7.08 13.98 -8.60
CA LYS A 260 -7.29 14.70 -7.33
C LYS A 260 -8.78 14.63 -6.98
N PRO A 261 -9.15 14.58 -5.71
CA PRO A 261 -10.57 14.68 -5.33
C PRO A 261 -11.23 15.92 -5.97
N GLY A 262 -12.40 15.72 -6.57
CA GLY A 262 -13.13 16.76 -7.29
C GLY A 262 -12.63 17.08 -8.72
N ASN A 263 -11.70 16.27 -9.26
CA ASN A 263 -11.21 16.39 -10.64
C ASN A 263 -11.57 15.12 -11.42
N ASP A 264 -12.33 15.28 -12.49
CA ASP A 264 -12.88 14.20 -13.33
C ASP A 264 -11.94 13.76 -14.48
N VAL A 265 -10.70 14.23 -14.50
CA VAL A 265 -9.75 13.98 -15.59
C VAL A 265 -9.57 12.48 -15.87
N VAL A 266 -9.60 11.66 -14.82
CA VAL A 266 -9.42 10.21 -14.94
C VAL A 266 -10.62 9.53 -15.58
N GLU A 267 -11.82 10.03 -15.33
CA GLU A 267 -13.06 9.52 -15.91
C GLU A 267 -13.25 9.99 -17.35
N ARG A 268 -12.90 11.24 -17.63
CA ARG A 268 -13.24 11.95 -18.87
C ARG A 268 -12.26 11.69 -20.01
N LEU A 269 -10.96 11.66 -19.74
CA LEU A 269 -9.94 11.51 -20.78
C LEU A 269 -9.79 10.06 -21.23
N SER A 270 -9.44 9.87 -22.51
CA SER A 270 -9.04 8.57 -23.05
C SER A 270 -7.72 8.08 -22.43
N GLU A 271 -7.33 6.86 -22.70
CA GLU A 271 -6.03 6.31 -22.23
C GLU A 271 -4.86 7.02 -22.90
N GLU A 272 -4.99 7.34 -24.19
CA GLU A 272 -4.02 8.09 -24.96
C GLU A 272 -3.85 9.51 -24.41
N GLU A 273 -4.95 10.23 -24.18
CA GLU A 273 -4.94 11.58 -23.61
C GLU A 273 -4.34 11.60 -22.19
N LEU A 274 -4.64 10.61 -21.35
CA LEU A 274 -4.02 10.46 -20.02
C LEU A 274 -2.53 10.20 -20.12
N SER A 275 -2.10 9.42 -21.11
CA SER A 275 -0.71 9.11 -21.37
C SER A 275 0.07 10.35 -21.76
N GLU A 276 -0.44 11.12 -22.73
CA GLU A 276 0.14 12.39 -23.17
C GLU A 276 0.20 13.42 -22.05
N LEU A 277 -0.90 13.57 -21.31
CA LEU A 277 -0.98 14.45 -20.14
C LEU A 277 0.09 14.09 -19.10
N ALA A 278 0.19 12.80 -18.73
CA ALA A 278 1.13 12.35 -17.73
C ALA A 278 2.59 12.60 -18.13
N VAL A 279 2.94 12.33 -19.39
CA VAL A 279 4.28 12.58 -19.93
C VAL A 279 4.60 14.06 -19.91
N LYS A 280 3.71 14.90 -20.47
CA LYS A 280 3.90 16.35 -20.53
C LYS A 280 4.08 16.98 -19.16
N GLU A 281 3.21 16.64 -18.22
CA GLU A 281 3.22 17.21 -16.89
C GLU A 281 4.45 16.77 -16.08
N ILE A 282 4.84 15.49 -16.15
CA ILE A 282 6.00 15.02 -15.40
C ILE A 282 7.32 15.54 -15.98
N GLN A 283 7.42 15.69 -17.30
CA GLN A 283 8.56 16.34 -17.97
C GLN A 283 8.72 17.78 -17.47
N HIS A 284 7.61 18.53 -17.41
CA HIS A 284 7.62 19.89 -16.87
C HIS A 284 8.03 19.95 -15.39
N ILE A 285 7.44 19.10 -14.55
CA ILE A 285 7.70 19.10 -13.10
C ILE A 285 9.14 18.68 -12.76
N MET A 286 9.67 17.69 -13.44
CA MET A 286 11.03 17.17 -13.20
C MET A 286 12.09 17.81 -14.11
N ASN A 287 11.68 18.72 -15.00
CA ASN A 287 12.56 19.45 -15.93
C ASN A 287 13.46 18.52 -16.76
N PHE A 288 12.85 17.62 -17.55
CA PHE A 288 13.55 16.76 -18.49
C PHE A 288 12.80 16.70 -19.85
N SER A 289 13.49 16.24 -20.91
CA SER A 289 12.99 16.22 -22.28
C SER A 289 12.92 14.82 -22.90
N ALA A 290 13.50 13.82 -22.26
CA ALA A 290 13.51 12.45 -22.76
C ALA A 290 12.09 11.94 -23.06
N LYS A 291 11.95 11.22 -24.18
CA LYS A 291 10.68 10.60 -24.57
C LYS A 291 10.60 9.19 -24.01
N PRO A 292 9.44 8.77 -23.44
CA PRO A 292 9.30 7.39 -23.01
C PRO A 292 9.27 6.44 -24.21
N GLU A 293 9.86 5.25 -24.04
CA GLU A 293 9.72 4.16 -25.03
C GLU A 293 8.30 3.60 -25.02
N TRP A 294 7.67 3.57 -23.86
CA TRP A 294 6.28 3.18 -23.67
C TRP A 294 5.69 3.82 -22.41
N VAL A 295 4.37 3.96 -22.45
CA VAL A 295 3.55 4.37 -21.30
C VAL A 295 2.43 3.35 -21.15
N ARG A 296 2.16 2.95 -19.92
CA ARG A 296 1.01 2.10 -19.58
C ARG A 296 0.15 2.80 -18.54
N ILE A 297 -1.12 2.93 -18.85
CA ILE A 297 -2.12 3.52 -17.95
C ILE A 297 -2.89 2.40 -17.25
N ASN A 298 -3.01 2.49 -15.94
CA ASN A 298 -3.94 1.69 -15.15
C ASN A 298 -4.96 2.64 -14.53
N ARG A 299 -6.21 2.50 -14.93
CA ARG A 299 -7.31 3.36 -14.51
C ARG A 299 -8.10 2.68 -13.40
N LEU A 300 -8.31 3.37 -12.30
CA LEU A 300 -9.03 2.92 -11.13
C LEU A 300 -10.19 3.90 -10.88
N ILE A 301 -11.36 3.55 -11.39
CA ILE A 301 -12.56 4.39 -11.33
C ILE A 301 -13.32 4.13 -10.05
N HIS A 302 -13.70 5.20 -9.33
CA HIS A 302 -14.47 5.15 -8.08
C HIS A 302 -13.95 4.09 -7.10
N CYS A 303 -12.61 4.01 -6.94
CA CYS A 303 -11.98 2.95 -6.14
C CYS A 303 -11.54 3.41 -4.75
N MET A 304 -11.46 4.73 -4.53
CA MET A 304 -10.92 5.29 -3.29
C MET A 304 -12.01 5.96 -2.46
N PRO A 305 -12.58 5.29 -1.44
CA PRO A 305 -13.59 5.87 -0.57
C PRO A 305 -13.02 7.06 0.19
N GLN A 306 -13.79 8.16 0.27
CA GLN A 306 -13.40 9.37 0.96
C GLN A 306 -13.99 9.38 2.38
N TYR A 307 -13.11 9.43 3.38
CA TYR A 307 -13.50 9.49 4.80
C TYR A 307 -13.76 10.95 5.19
N ASN A 308 -14.93 11.43 4.82
CA ASN A 308 -15.37 12.79 5.14
C ASN A 308 -15.67 12.93 6.65
N VAL A 309 -15.89 14.18 7.09
CA VAL A 309 -16.31 14.45 8.47
C VAL A 309 -17.60 13.68 8.78
N GLY A 310 -17.63 12.97 9.91
CA GLY A 310 -18.74 12.11 10.28
C GLY A 310 -18.62 10.65 9.82
N HIS A 311 -17.60 10.28 9.06
CA HIS A 311 -17.43 8.91 8.54
C HIS A 311 -17.59 7.83 9.61
N ARG A 312 -16.88 7.96 10.76
CA ARG A 312 -16.98 6.96 11.84
C ARG A 312 -18.38 6.82 12.43
N ALA A 313 -19.10 7.94 12.57
CA ALA A 313 -20.47 7.93 13.06
C ALA A 313 -21.41 7.25 12.06
N GLY A 314 -21.26 7.55 10.76
CA GLY A 314 -22.03 6.91 9.69
C GLY A 314 -21.78 5.41 9.62
N ILE A 315 -20.53 4.96 9.66
CA ILE A 315 -20.19 3.52 9.68
C ILE A 315 -20.76 2.82 10.93
N LYS A 316 -20.77 3.48 12.07
CA LYS A 316 -21.37 2.93 13.28
C LYS A 316 -22.86 2.68 13.08
N VAL A 317 -23.61 3.64 12.53
CA VAL A 317 -25.04 3.51 12.25
C VAL A 317 -25.31 2.34 11.28
N VAL A 318 -24.52 2.23 10.20
CA VAL A 318 -24.63 1.10 9.27
C VAL A 318 -24.42 -0.24 9.97
N ARG A 319 -23.39 -0.34 10.83
CA ARG A 319 -23.10 -1.59 11.55
C ARG A 319 -24.19 -1.97 12.55
N GLU A 320 -24.76 -0.99 13.25
CA GLU A 320 -25.90 -1.20 14.16
C GLU A 320 -27.12 -1.71 13.38
N HIS A 321 -27.46 -1.07 12.27
CA HIS A 321 -28.53 -1.51 11.38
C HIS A 321 -28.31 -2.94 10.87
N VAL A 322 -27.10 -3.24 10.37
CA VAL A 322 -26.77 -4.58 9.86
C VAL A 322 -26.86 -5.63 10.97
N ALA A 323 -26.41 -5.32 12.18
CA ALA A 323 -26.50 -6.26 13.31
C ALA A 323 -27.94 -6.59 13.70
N GLU A 324 -28.88 -5.65 13.51
CA GLU A 324 -30.29 -5.82 13.84
C GLU A 324 -31.08 -6.52 12.73
N GLN A 325 -30.83 -6.14 11.45
CA GLN A 325 -31.69 -6.57 10.34
C GLN A 325 -31.11 -7.73 9.55
N TYR A 326 -29.78 -7.93 9.59
CA TYR A 326 -29.05 -8.92 8.78
C TYR A 326 -28.12 -9.77 9.65
N PRO A 327 -28.65 -10.70 10.45
CA PRO A 327 -27.84 -11.60 11.26
C PRO A 327 -26.77 -12.31 10.40
N ASN A 328 -25.53 -12.40 10.88
CA ASN A 328 -24.41 -13.03 10.17
C ASN A 328 -23.96 -12.36 8.84
N LEU A 329 -24.41 -11.12 8.59
CA LEU A 329 -23.81 -10.28 7.53
C LEU A 329 -22.66 -9.46 8.11
N HIS A 330 -21.50 -9.58 7.50
CA HIS A 330 -20.29 -8.91 7.95
C HIS A 330 -19.75 -7.98 6.87
N LEU A 331 -19.47 -6.72 7.24
CA LEU A 331 -18.99 -5.70 6.34
C LEU A 331 -17.57 -5.31 6.73
N ILE A 332 -16.60 -5.58 5.86
CA ILE A 332 -15.19 -5.21 6.03
C ILE A 332 -14.61 -4.67 4.72
N GLY A 333 -13.43 -4.08 4.79
CA GLY A 333 -12.71 -3.56 3.63
C GLY A 333 -12.46 -2.06 3.68
N THR A 334 -12.07 -1.51 2.55
CA THR A 334 -11.63 -0.11 2.44
C THR A 334 -12.69 0.95 2.82
N PRO A 335 -14.00 0.71 2.71
CA PRO A 335 -15.00 1.69 3.14
C PRO A 335 -15.06 1.91 4.65
N PHE A 336 -14.51 1.03 5.48
CA PHE A 336 -14.77 0.97 6.92
C PHE A 336 -13.62 1.49 7.79
N ASP A 337 -12.57 0.71 8.03
CA ASP A 337 -11.60 1.00 9.08
C ASP A 337 -10.17 1.21 8.56
N GLY A 338 -10.02 1.68 7.33
CA GLY A 338 -8.74 1.99 6.70
C GLY A 338 -8.60 1.42 5.32
N ILE A 339 -7.79 2.11 4.49
CA ILE A 339 -7.62 1.78 3.06
C ILE A 339 -6.31 1.04 2.77
N GLY A 340 -5.46 0.87 3.77
CA GLY A 340 -4.19 0.17 3.62
C GLY A 340 -4.35 -1.35 3.60
N ILE A 341 -3.49 -2.05 2.87
CA ILE A 341 -3.45 -3.54 2.91
C ILE A 341 -3.33 -4.07 4.34
N PRO A 342 -2.48 -3.51 5.23
CA PRO A 342 -2.43 -3.95 6.63
C PRO A 342 -3.75 -3.76 7.38
N ASP A 343 -4.51 -2.70 7.06
CA ASP A 343 -5.81 -2.44 7.68
C ASP A 343 -6.84 -3.50 7.25
N GLY A 344 -6.86 -3.85 5.94
CA GLY A 344 -7.70 -4.92 5.42
C GLY A 344 -7.39 -6.29 6.05
N VAL A 345 -6.11 -6.64 6.15
CA VAL A 345 -5.68 -7.89 6.81
C VAL A 345 -6.09 -7.91 8.28
N LYS A 346 -5.95 -6.78 8.99
CA LYS A 346 -6.37 -6.65 10.39
C LYS A 346 -7.88 -6.85 10.53
N GLN A 347 -8.69 -6.18 9.70
CA GLN A 347 -10.16 -6.35 9.71
C GLN A 347 -10.56 -7.80 9.48
N ALA A 348 -9.96 -8.47 8.49
CA ALA A 348 -10.24 -9.87 8.20
C ALA A 348 -9.90 -10.78 9.39
N LYS A 349 -8.73 -10.58 10.01
CA LYS A 349 -8.29 -11.36 11.18
C LYS A 349 -9.22 -11.18 12.37
N GLU A 350 -9.56 -9.94 12.73
CA GLU A 350 -10.44 -9.63 13.85
C GLU A 350 -11.84 -10.23 13.64
N LEU A 351 -12.37 -10.20 12.41
CA LEU A 351 -13.64 -10.82 12.08
C LEU A 351 -13.59 -12.34 12.24
N VAL A 352 -12.57 -13.01 11.71
CA VAL A 352 -12.43 -14.47 11.84
C VAL A 352 -12.28 -14.89 13.29
N GLU A 353 -11.45 -14.18 14.07
CA GLU A 353 -11.30 -14.45 15.51
C GLU A 353 -12.65 -14.35 16.25
N LYS A 354 -13.48 -13.36 15.92
CA LYS A 354 -14.84 -13.22 16.45
C LYS A 354 -15.71 -14.41 16.08
N LEU A 355 -15.79 -14.75 14.79
CA LEU A 355 -16.64 -15.84 14.29
C LEU A 355 -16.28 -17.23 14.85
N VAL A 356 -15.00 -17.44 15.18
CA VAL A 356 -14.54 -18.69 15.80
C VAL A 356 -14.87 -18.75 17.29
N ASN A 357 -14.81 -17.61 18.00
CA ASN A 357 -15.06 -17.55 19.44
C ASN A 357 -16.56 -17.51 19.79
N ASP A 358 -17.43 -17.06 18.87
CA ASP A 358 -18.89 -17.00 19.06
C ASP A 358 -19.58 -18.37 18.81
N LYS A 359 -18.80 -19.43 18.49
CA LYS A 359 -19.26 -20.83 18.37
C LYS A 359 -19.10 -21.56 19.72
#